data_6be48f8994576589e5e296367eddea4a
#
_entry.id   6be48f8994576589e5e296367eddea4a
#
_cell.length_a   1.000
_cell.length_b   1.000
_cell.length_c   1.000
_cell.angle_alpha   90.00
_cell.angle_beta   90.00
_cell.angle_gamma   90.00
#
_symmetry.space_group_name_H-M   'P 1'
#
loop_
_entity.id
_entity.type
_entity.pdbx_description
1 polymer ?
#
loop_
_entity_poly.entity_id
_entity_poly.type
_entity_poly.pdbx_seq_one_letter_code
_entity_poly.pdbx_strand_id
1 'polypeptide(L)'
;MMRFSTLSIIFGLFSLDLILAEDWPTYRHDNRRSGITNEVPELPLTQNWLRTSPHPPMMAWSGPAKWDAYSGNKDLQSMRNFDPVFFVTVKGNSVFYGSSVDHGIHCIDISTGKEKWATFVTGAVRMPPTIDGELCYFGSDDGYAYAVSSDNGNIKWKQGPAEDKRLISSNGKLISPWPVRTGVLIQNGLAYFAASLVPWEPSFMCSVDKITGTPKYITKHPNMTLQGSLLSSSTTLYAPQGRSVPLLFDLKAGNAIKSVANAGGTFCLLTEDDKLVAIPSSQKASGNMIQIADPSGSSAMLQFAGADRLLISKDIAYIHQQGKLKSLNRIEYGQATNSIGANNKNIKSIGDKIGKVKAALKKAIASKNEQSITQLRSEISGMDKSLSGLKVLNVQLKNKLLKSYKWEVEAPAPYDIILAGNIIFMGAKDSVLGFDAGSGKQLWSAKVKGKTYGLAFSGGNLIASTTLGHIYCFSGPSS
;
A
#
# COMPACT_ATOMS: atom_id res chain seq x y z
N MET A 1 -72.73 -6.56 27.43
CA MET A 1 -71.51 -5.72 27.38
C MET A 1 -70.34 -6.65 27.14
N MET A 2 -69.99 -6.91 25.86
CA MET A 2 -68.85 -7.75 25.47
C MET A 2 -67.64 -6.85 25.19
N ARG A 3 -66.55 -7.09 25.91
CA ARG A 3 -65.26 -6.41 25.68
C ARG A 3 -64.47 -7.21 24.67
N PHE A 4 -64.19 -6.59 23.52
CA PHE A 4 -63.22 -7.13 22.53
C PHE A 4 -61.83 -6.64 22.91
N SER A 5 -60.91 -7.57 23.20
CA SER A 5 -59.48 -7.32 23.32
C SER A 5 -58.83 -7.39 21.95
N THR A 6 -58.32 -6.26 21.49
CA THR A 6 -57.48 -6.17 20.26
C THR A 6 -56.07 -6.62 20.56
N LEU A 7 -55.64 -7.73 19.95
CA LEU A 7 -54.28 -8.22 20.01
C LEU A 7 -53.46 -7.55 18.89
N SER A 8 -52.60 -6.61 19.23
CA SER A 8 -51.66 -5.97 18.27
C SER A 8 -50.45 -6.90 18.06
N ILE A 9 -50.36 -7.51 16.88
CA ILE A 9 -49.17 -8.25 16.43
C ILE A 9 -48.21 -7.25 15.87
N ILE A 10 -47.09 -7.03 16.58
CA ILE A 10 -45.94 -6.23 16.06
C ILE A 10 -45.13 -7.17 15.15
N PHE A 11 -45.24 -6.96 13.85
CA PHE A 11 -44.31 -7.53 12.87
C PHE A 11 -43.01 -6.76 12.94
N GLY A 12 -41.99 -7.32 13.58
CA GLY A 12 -40.60 -6.84 13.47
C GLY A 12 -40.11 -7.13 12.04
N LEU A 13 -39.99 -6.06 11.23
CA LEU A 13 -39.27 -6.11 9.98
C LEU A 13 -37.78 -6.28 10.33
N PHE A 14 -37.30 -7.53 10.28
CA PHE A 14 -35.89 -7.82 10.12
C PHE A 14 -35.50 -7.41 8.69
N SER A 15 -34.89 -6.26 8.52
CA SER A 15 -34.13 -5.96 7.29
C SER A 15 -32.98 -6.95 7.24
N LEU A 16 -33.10 -8.00 6.44
CA LEU A 16 -31.93 -8.70 5.92
C LEU A 16 -31.22 -7.68 5.02
N ASP A 17 -30.19 -7.06 5.53
CA ASP A 17 -29.17 -6.43 4.68
C ASP A 17 -28.55 -7.57 3.87
N LEU A 18 -29.06 -7.75 2.65
CA LEU A 18 -28.36 -8.53 1.62
C LEU A 18 -27.01 -7.84 1.43
N ILE A 19 -25.98 -8.37 2.05
CA ILE A 19 -24.61 -8.00 1.75
C ILE A 19 -24.38 -8.46 0.31
N LEU A 20 -24.58 -7.53 -0.63
CA LEU A 20 -24.28 -7.75 -2.04
C LEU A 20 -22.81 -8.08 -2.16
N ALA A 21 -22.50 -9.12 -2.93
CA ALA A 21 -21.13 -9.44 -3.30
C ALA A 21 -20.45 -8.19 -3.88
N GLU A 22 -19.34 -7.78 -3.29
CA GLU A 22 -18.59 -6.60 -3.68
C GLU A 22 -17.49 -7.02 -4.65
N ASP A 23 -17.38 -6.35 -5.81
CA ASP A 23 -16.30 -6.59 -6.75
C ASP A 23 -14.94 -6.18 -6.13
N TRP A 24 -13.84 -6.75 -6.66
CA TRP A 24 -12.46 -6.31 -6.40
C TRP A 24 -11.88 -5.71 -7.69
N PRO A 25 -12.35 -4.52 -8.13
CA PRO A 25 -12.26 -4.09 -9.53
C PRO A 25 -10.89 -3.54 -9.93
N THR A 26 -9.99 -3.30 -8.99
CA THR A 26 -8.66 -2.74 -9.23
C THR A 26 -7.66 -3.21 -8.19
N TYR A 27 -6.39 -2.87 -8.36
CA TYR A 27 -5.34 -3.20 -7.39
C TYR A 27 -5.71 -2.75 -5.98
N ARG A 28 -5.71 -3.71 -5.03
CA ARG A 28 -6.08 -3.48 -3.63
C ARG A 28 -7.45 -2.82 -3.48
N HIS A 29 -8.41 -3.28 -4.24
CA HIS A 29 -9.84 -3.00 -4.16
C HIS A 29 -10.29 -1.65 -4.74
N ASP A 30 -9.64 -0.53 -4.43
CA ASP A 30 -10.09 0.81 -4.76
C ASP A 30 -8.97 1.76 -5.22
N ASN A 31 -9.32 2.99 -5.62
CA ASN A 31 -8.34 3.99 -6.05
C ASN A 31 -7.44 4.51 -4.92
N ARG A 32 -7.78 4.27 -3.65
CA ARG A 32 -6.94 4.55 -2.48
C ARG A 32 -5.96 3.41 -2.19
N ARG A 33 -6.15 2.25 -2.82
CA ARG A 33 -5.37 1.03 -2.59
C ARG A 33 -5.52 0.53 -1.14
N SER A 34 -6.72 0.68 -0.57
CA SER A 34 -7.01 0.37 0.84
C SER A 34 -6.78 -1.11 1.17
N GLY A 35 -7.10 -2.02 0.25
CA GLY A 35 -7.08 -3.46 0.50
C GLY A 35 -8.22 -3.92 1.40
N ILE A 36 -9.36 -3.22 1.38
CA ILE A 36 -10.49 -3.46 2.27
C ILE A 36 -11.76 -3.64 1.46
N THR A 37 -12.54 -4.67 1.79
CA THR A 37 -13.94 -4.85 1.36
C THR A 37 -14.83 -5.04 2.59
N ASN A 38 -16.09 -4.64 2.49
CA ASN A 38 -17.08 -4.85 3.55
C ASN A 38 -17.67 -6.26 3.53
N GLU A 39 -17.39 -7.03 2.49
CA GLU A 39 -17.89 -8.40 2.32
C GLU A 39 -17.33 -9.31 3.42
N VAL A 40 -18.17 -10.07 4.08
CA VAL A 40 -17.80 -10.94 5.21
C VAL A 40 -17.59 -12.37 4.72
N PRO A 41 -16.38 -12.94 4.89
CA PRO A 41 -16.10 -14.32 4.51
C PRO A 41 -16.85 -15.34 5.38
N GLU A 42 -17.40 -16.36 4.75
CA GLU A 42 -17.93 -17.54 5.45
C GLU A 42 -16.83 -18.60 5.60
N LEU A 43 -16.32 -18.76 6.81
CA LEU A 43 -15.26 -19.74 7.10
C LEU A 43 -15.85 -21.13 7.48
N PRO A 44 -15.14 -22.23 7.22
CA PRO A 44 -13.81 -22.31 6.60
C PRO A 44 -13.87 -22.18 5.08
N LEU A 45 -12.90 -21.49 4.49
CA LEU A 45 -12.73 -21.51 3.04
C LEU A 45 -12.03 -22.81 2.62
N THR A 46 -12.47 -23.40 1.51
CA THR A 46 -11.87 -24.60 0.91
C THR A 46 -11.34 -24.28 -0.49
N GLN A 47 -10.26 -24.95 -0.89
CA GLN A 47 -9.71 -24.75 -2.24
C GLN A 47 -10.70 -25.26 -3.28
N ASN A 48 -11.20 -24.35 -4.11
CA ASN A 48 -12.09 -24.65 -5.22
C ASN A 48 -11.29 -25.07 -6.48
N TRP A 49 -10.33 -24.24 -6.88
CA TRP A 49 -9.47 -24.53 -8.01
C TRP A 49 -8.05 -23.95 -7.84
N LEU A 50 -7.15 -24.44 -8.70
CA LEU A 50 -5.79 -23.97 -8.86
C LEU A 50 -5.49 -23.80 -10.34
N ARG A 51 -5.09 -22.59 -10.75
CA ARG A 51 -4.51 -22.33 -12.07
C ARG A 51 -2.99 -22.21 -11.92
N THR A 52 -2.24 -22.95 -12.72
CA THR A 52 -0.78 -22.91 -12.75
C THR A 52 -0.31 -22.27 -14.04
N SER A 53 0.69 -21.41 -13.96
CA SER A 53 1.42 -20.93 -15.14
C SER A 53 2.61 -21.86 -15.44
N PRO A 54 2.96 -22.11 -16.70
CA PRO A 54 4.15 -22.86 -17.06
C PRO A 54 5.45 -22.17 -16.63
N HIS A 55 5.41 -20.85 -16.48
CA HIS A 55 6.55 -20.03 -16.05
C HIS A 55 6.13 -19.07 -14.93
N PRO A 56 7.03 -18.78 -13.96
CA PRO A 56 6.76 -17.78 -12.95
C PRO A 56 6.70 -16.37 -13.57
N PRO A 57 6.09 -15.40 -12.89
CA PRO A 57 6.10 -14.00 -13.34
C PRO A 57 7.52 -13.52 -13.62
N MET A 58 7.71 -12.86 -14.76
CA MET A 58 8.97 -12.24 -15.14
C MET A 58 8.99 -10.79 -14.67
N MET A 59 9.61 -10.55 -13.52
CA MET A 59 9.69 -9.22 -12.93
C MET A 59 10.37 -8.21 -13.87
N ALA A 60 9.90 -6.96 -13.84
CA ALA A 60 10.45 -5.86 -14.65
C ALA A 60 11.92 -5.58 -14.34
N TRP A 61 12.31 -5.79 -13.09
CA TRP A 61 13.66 -5.55 -12.59
C TRP A 61 14.18 -6.84 -11.93
N SER A 62 15.06 -7.55 -12.61
CA SER A 62 15.68 -8.76 -12.09
C SER A 62 16.91 -8.41 -11.25
N GLY A 63 17.01 -9.00 -10.07
CA GLY A 63 18.13 -8.87 -9.15
C GLY A 63 18.23 -7.56 -8.40
N PRO A 64 19.18 -7.44 -7.47
CA PRO A 64 19.48 -6.17 -6.83
C PRO A 64 19.96 -5.20 -7.92
N ALA A 65 19.33 -4.02 -8.02
CA ALA A 65 19.84 -2.99 -8.91
C ALA A 65 21.29 -2.67 -8.50
N LYS A 66 22.20 -2.46 -9.46
CA LYS A 66 23.61 -2.11 -9.19
C LYS A 66 23.75 -0.96 -8.18
N TRP A 67 22.80 -0.05 -8.15
CA TRP A 67 22.71 1.07 -7.21
C TRP A 67 22.47 0.64 -5.76
N ASP A 68 21.93 -0.55 -5.50
CA ASP A 68 21.73 -1.07 -4.15
C ASP A 68 23.08 -1.51 -3.56
N ALA A 69 24.00 -1.98 -4.40
CA ALA A 69 25.38 -2.28 -4.02
C ALA A 69 26.18 -1.01 -3.66
N TYR A 70 25.89 0.12 -4.30
CA TYR A 70 26.55 1.41 -4.00
C TYR A 70 26.14 2.00 -2.65
N SER A 71 24.95 1.70 -2.17
CA SER A 71 24.49 2.20 -0.87
C SER A 71 25.02 1.40 0.32
N GLY A 72 25.73 0.30 0.07
CA GLY A 72 26.22 -0.60 1.13
C GLY A 72 25.13 -1.39 1.84
N ASN A 73 23.87 -1.27 1.43
CA ASN A 73 22.72 -1.98 2.00
C ASN A 73 22.51 -3.29 1.25
N LYS A 74 23.20 -4.33 1.70
CA LYS A 74 23.16 -5.67 1.08
C LYS A 74 21.78 -6.34 1.11
N ASP A 75 20.87 -5.90 1.98
CA ASP A 75 19.56 -6.50 2.22
C ASP A 75 18.39 -5.64 1.74
N LEU A 76 18.63 -4.53 1.06
CA LEU A 76 17.58 -3.76 0.44
C LEU A 76 16.94 -4.58 -0.69
N GLN A 77 15.73 -5.07 -0.42
CA GLN A 77 14.86 -5.56 -1.49
C GLN A 77 14.67 -4.42 -2.50
N SER A 78 14.74 -4.75 -3.79
CA SER A 78 14.50 -3.76 -4.83
C SER A 78 13.14 -3.10 -4.58
N MET A 79 13.11 -1.81 -4.25
CA MET A 79 11.88 -1.02 -4.10
C MET A 79 11.12 -0.88 -5.43
N ARG A 80 11.64 -1.45 -6.50
CA ARG A 80 11.03 -1.54 -7.83
C ARG A 80 10.34 -2.87 -8.08
N ASN A 81 10.24 -3.72 -7.06
CA ASN A 81 9.61 -5.03 -7.17
C ASN A 81 8.09 -4.89 -7.02
N PHE A 82 7.43 -4.40 -8.07
CA PHE A 82 5.99 -4.14 -8.08
C PHE A 82 5.18 -5.24 -8.79
N ASP A 83 5.85 -6.20 -9.43
CA ASP A 83 5.23 -7.25 -10.25
C ASP A 83 5.69 -8.69 -9.90
N PRO A 84 5.77 -9.09 -8.60
CA PRO A 84 6.26 -10.39 -8.20
C PRO A 84 5.28 -11.55 -8.46
N VAL A 85 4.03 -11.25 -8.75
CA VAL A 85 2.92 -12.20 -8.99
C VAL A 85 2.02 -11.70 -10.11
N PHE A 86 1.15 -12.56 -10.63
CA PHE A 86 0.03 -12.14 -11.45
C PHE A 86 -1.07 -11.63 -10.53
N PHE A 87 -1.08 -10.32 -10.28
CA PHE A 87 -2.13 -9.70 -9.47
C PHE A 87 -3.48 -9.83 -10.14
N VAL A 88 -4.49 -10.15 -9.36
CA VAL A 88 -5.84 -10.36 -9.85
C VAL A 88 -6.77 -9.22 -9.49
N THR A 89 -7.79 -9.02 -10.33
CA THR A 89 -8.98 -8.24 -10.05
C THR A 89 -10.21 -9.08 -10.34
N VAL A 90 -11.32 -8.78 -9.70
CA VAL A 90 -12.54 -9.57 -9.77
C VAL A 90 -13.73 -8.68 -10.07
N LYS A 91 -14.57 -9.11 -11.00
CA LYS A 91 -15.89 -8.51 -11.25
C LYS A 91 -16.91 -9.61 -11.54
N GLY A 92 -17.94 -9.67 -10.70
CA GLY A 92 -18.95 -10.72 -10.80
C GLY A 92 -18.32 -12.11 -10.90
N ASN A 93 -18.65 -12.86 -11.93
CA ASN A 93 -18.14 -14.22 -12.17
C ASN A 93 -16.82 -14.28 -12.94
N SER A 94 -16.01 -13.21 -12.95
CA SER A 94 -14.81 -13.14 -13.75
C SER A 94 -13.62 -12.65 -12.93
N VAL A 95 -12.50 -13.39 -13.05
CA VAL A 95 -11.20 -13.00 -12.48
C VAL A 95 -10.29 -12.59 -13.65
N PHE A 96 -9.66 -11.44 -13.53
CA PHE A 96 -8.79 -10.89 -14.55
C PHE A 96 -7.36 -10.76 -14.03
N TYR A 97 -6.38 -11.04 -14.86
CA TYR A 97 -4.97 -10.82 -14.51
C TYR A 97 -4.13 -10.51 -15.75
N GLY A 98 -3.12 -9.67 -15.57
CA GLY A 98 -2.08 -9.43 -16.56
C GLY A 98 -0.92 -10.39 -16.40
N SER A 99 -0.31 -10.78 -17.50
CA SER A 99 0.82 -11.69 -17.52
C SER A 99 2.07 -11.04 -18.12
N SER A 100 3.16 -11.09 -17.36
CA SER A 100 4.49 -10.66 -17.80
C SER A 100 5.23 -11.72 -18.61
N VAL A 101 4.68 -12.92 -18.71
CA VAL A 101 5.29 -14.07 -19.39
C VAL A 101 4.89 -14.11 -20.86
N ASP A 102 3.59 -14.16 -21.13
CA ASP A 102 3.01 -14.29 -22.47
C ASP A 102 2.49 -12.98 -23.05
N HIS A 103 2.58 -11.86 -22.29
CA HIS A 103 2.13 -10.54 -22.68
C HIS A 103 0.60 -10.45 -22.84
N GLY A 104 -0.13 -11.29 -22.12
CA GLY A 104 -1.58 -11.37 -22.18
C GLY A 104 -2.28 -10.66 -21.04
N ILE A 105 -3.51 -10.24 -21.31
CA ILE A 105 -4.56 -10.03 -20.32
C ILE A 105 -5.51 -11.22 -20.42
N HIS A 106 -5.78 -11.86 -19.29
CA HIS A 106 -6.58 -13.06 -19.19
C HIS A 106 -7.83 -12.82 -18.37
N CYS A 107 -8.92 -13.42 -18.79
CA CYS A 107 -10.16 -13.51 -18.03
C CYS A 107 -10.49 -14.99 -17.79
N ILE A 108 -10.70 -15.35 -16.54
CA ILE A 108 -11.06 -16.71 -16.12
C ILE A 108 -12.38 -16.68 -15.35
N ASP A 109 -13.10 -17.77 -15.40
CA ASP A 109 -14.32 -17.97 -14.64
C ASP A 109 -13.98 -18.21 -13.16
N ILE A 110 -14.60 -17.48 -12.24
CA ILE A 110 -14.30 -17.54 -10.80
C ILE A 110 -14.70 -18.89 -10.18
N SER A 111 -15.72 -19.54 -10.72
CA SER A 111 -16.23 -20.81 -10.17
C SER A 111 -15.40 -22.01 -10.60
N THR A 112 -14.76 -21.95 -11.78
CA THR A 112 -14.08 -23.09 -12.38
C THR A 112 -12.59 -22.91 -12.62
N GLY A 113 -12.06 -21.67 -12.58
CA GLY A 113 -10.69 -21.34 -12.95
C GLY A 113 -10.40 -21.50 -14.45
N LYS A 114 -11.40 -21.79 -15.28
CA LYS A 114 -11.24 -21.95 -16.74
C LYS A 114 -11.17 -20.61 -17.44
N GLU A 115 -10.33 -20.53 -18.47
CA GLU A 115 -10.20 -19.34 -19.28
C GLU A 115 -11.49 -19.09 -20.08
N LYS A 116 -12.00 -17.86 -19.99
CA LYS A 116 -13.10 -17.34 -20.81
C LYS A 116 -12.58 -16.74 -22.10
N TRP A 117 -11.53 -15.93 -21.96
CA TRP A 117 -10.83 -15.31 -23.10
C TRP A 117 -9.42 -14.83 -22.66
N ALA A 118 -8.55 -14.64 -23.63
CA ALA A 118 -7.28 -13.96 -23.47
C ALA A 118 -7.03 -13.02 -24.65
N THR A 119 -6.36 -11.89 -24.38
CA THR A 119 -5.94 -10.93 -25.42
C THR A 119 -4.46 -10.64 -25.25
N PHE A 120 -3.69 -10.83 -26.32
CA PHE A 120 -2.24 -10.66 -26.29
C PHE A 120 -1.84 -9.32 -26.92
N VAL A 121 -0.82 -8.68 -26.33
CA VAL A 121 -0.24 -7.43 -26.78
C VAL A 121 1.26 -7.59 -26.99
N THR A 122 1.96 -6.55 -27.47
CA THR A 122 3.37 -6.71 -27.85
C THR A 122 4.35 -6.57 -26.69
N GLY A 123 3.89 -6.13 -25.50
CA GLY A 123 4.72 -6.00 -24.30
C GLY A 123 4.09 -6.64 -23.08
N ALA A 124 4.91 -6.88 -22.04
CA ALA A 124 4.45 -7.50 -20.80
C ALA A 124 3.35 -6.68 -20.12
N VAL A 125 2.29 -7.35 -19.66
CA VAL A 125 1.22 -6.76 -18.83
C VAL A 125 1.56 -7.07 -17.37
N ARG A 126 2.06 -6.08 -16.65
CA ARG A 126 2.68 -6.29 -15.32
C ARG A 126 1.81 -5.92 -14.14
N MET A 127 1.03 -4.85 -14.33
CA MET A 127 0.18 -4.31 -13.27
C MET A 127 -1.18 -5.00 -13.30
N PRO A 128 -1.86 -5.10 -12.15
CA PRO A 128 -3.23 -5.62 -12.13
C PRO A 128 -4.13 -4.76 -13.03
N PRO A 129 -5.04 -5.39 -13.79
CA PRO A 129 -6.00 -4.64 -14.58
C PRO A 129 -6.98 -3.88 -13.69
N THR A 130 -7.64 -2.87 -14.25
CA THR A 130 -8.77 -2.19 -13.61
C THR A 130 -10.03 -2.45 -14.42
N ILE A 131 -11.10 -2.86 -13.74
CA ILE A 131 -12.39 -3.13 -14.37
C ILE A 131 -13.36 -2.01 -14.00
N ASP A 132 -13.97 -1.38 -14.99
CA ASP A 132 -15.00 -0.37 -14.78
C ASP A 132 -16.08 -0.47 -15.86
N GLY A 133 -17.32 -0.70 -15.45
CA GLY A 133 -18.39 -1.01 -16.39
C GLY A 133 -18.07 -2.26 -17.21
N GLU A 134 -18.19 -2.19 -18.52
CA GLU A 134 -17.96 -3.29 -19.47
C GLU A 134 -16.52 -3.32 -20.01
N LEU A 135 -15.60 -2.57 -19.41
CA LEU A 135 -14.24 -2.43 -19.88
C LEU A 135 -13.21 -2.89 -18.84
N CYS A 136 -12.17 -3.54 -19.34
CA CYS A 136 -10.97 -3.94 -18.62
C CYS A 136 -9.80 -3.12 -19.15
N TYR A 137 -9.11 -2.40 -18.25
CA TYR A 137 -8.03 -1.48 -18.57
C TYR A 137 -6.71 -2.00 -18.03
N PHE A 138 -5.65 -1.90 -18.82
CA PHE A 138 -4.31 -2.31 -18.40
C PHE A 138 -3.22 -1.54 -19.15
N GLY A 139 -2.02 -1.51 -18.58
CA GLY A 139 -0.83 -0.97 -19.20
C GLY A 139 0.11 -2.09 -19.65
N SER A 140 0.93 -1.80 -20.67
CA SER A 140 1.87 -2.74 -21.24
C SER A 140 3.28 -2.14 -21.40
N ASP A 141 4.28 -3.01 -21.41
CA ASP A 141 5.68 -2.65 -21.66
C ASP A 141 5.92 -2.17 -23.11
N ASP A 142 4.95 -2.30 -23.99
CA ASP A 142 5.00 -1.74 -25.35
C ASP A 142 4.74 -0.23 -25.43
N GLY A 143 4.44 0.41 -24.29
CA GLY A 143 4.24 1.85 -24.18
C GLY A 143 2.79 2.31 -24.28
N TYR A 144 1.84 1.38 -24.32
CA TYR A 144 0.42 1.70 -24.43
C TYR A 144 -0.38 1.27 -23.19
N ALA A 145 -1.40 2.06 -22.89
CA ALA A 145 -2.54 1.63 -22.12
C ALA A 145 -3.63 1.14 -23.08
N TYR A 146 -4.38 0.15 -22.64
CA TYR A 146 -5.43 -0.52 -23.39
C TYR A 146 -6.74 -0.50 -22.63
N ALA A 147 -7.84 -0.46 -23.37
CA ALA A 147 -9.14 -0.89 -22.91
C ALA A 147 -9.65 -2.01 -23.81
N VAL A 148 -10.10 -3.09 -23.18
CA VAL A 148 -10.73 -4.22 -23.86
C VAL A 148 -12.12 -4.47 -23.28
N SER A 149 -12.99 -5.12 -24.04
CA SER A 149 -14.27 -5.58 -23.49
C SER A 149 -14.02 -6.60 -22.37
N SER A 150 -14.62 -6.40 -21.19
CA SER A 150 -14.54 -7.35 -20.08
C SER A 150 -15.17 -8.70 -20.39
N ASP A 151 -16.09 -8.76 -21.35
CA ASP A 151 -16.82 -9.98 -21.72
C ASP A 151 -16.06 -10.89 -22.67
N ASN A 152 -15.32 -10.30 -23.65
CA ASN A 152 -14.72 -11.06 -24.73
C ASN A 152 -13.29 -10.66 -25.10
N GLY A 153 -12.68 -9.71 -24.40
CA GLY A 153 -11.29 -9.30 -24.62
C GLY A 153 -11.04 -8.45 -25.86
N ASN A 154 -12.07 -8.09 -26.64
CA ASN A 154 -11.89 -7.28 -27.84
C ASN A 154 -11.36 -5.88 -27.52
N ILE A 155 -10.26 -5.48 -28.15
CA ILE A 155 -9.66 -4.16 -27.96
C ILE A 155 -10.63 -3.09 -28.42
N LYS A 156 -10.97 -2.15 -27.54
CA LYS A 156 -11.78 -0.98 -27.82
C LYS A 156 -10.91 0.21 -28.20
N TRP A 157 -9.84 0.42 -27.44
CA TRP A 157 -8.82 1.42 -27.75
C TRP A 157 -7.46 1.03 -27.19
N LYS A 158 -6.42 1.61 -27.76
CA LYS A 158 -5.08 1.68 -27.16
C LYS A 158 -4.56 3.11 -27.29
N GLN A 159 -3.91 3.61 -26.25
CA GLN A 159 -3.39 4.96 -26.20
C GLN A 159 -2.06 5.01 -25.48
N GLY A 160 -1.12 5.78 -26.00
CA GLY A 160 0.20 6.00 -25.40
C GLY A 160 0.75 7.34 -25.83
N PRO A 161 1.75 7.86 -25.10
CA PRO A 161 2.36 9.16 -25.41
C PRO A 161 3.35 9.08 -26.56
N ALA A 162 3.69 7.88 -27.04
CA ALA A 162 4.85 7.65 -27.88
C ALA A 162 4.70 8.28 -29.27
N GLU A 163 5.46 9.33 -29.49
CA GLU A 163 5.69 9.91 -30.81
C GLU A 163 6.65 9.05 -31.63
N ASP A 164 7.47 8.21 -31.01
CA ASP A 164 8.42 7.34 -31.68
C ASP A 164 8.19 5.85 -31.30
N LYS A 165 8.47 4.95 -32.24
CA LYS A 165 8.33 3.51 -32.12
C LYS A 165 9.62 2.82 -31.69
N ARG A 166 10.57 3.57 -31.10
CA ARG A 166 11.84 3.06 -30.63
C ARG A 166 11.62 1.96 -29.60
N LEU A 167 12.38 0.90 -29.71
CA LEU A 167 12.43 -0.19 -28.74
C LEU A 167 13.83 -0.26 -28.12
N ILE A 168 13.89 -0.62 -26.85
CA ILE A 168 15.13 -0.86 -26.11
C ILE A 168 15.15 -2.26 -25.52
N SER A 169 16.33 -2.82 -25.38
CA SER A 169 16.50 -4.13 -24.72
C SER A 169 16.39 -3.99 -23.20
N SER A 170 15.55 -4.81 -22.58
CA SER A 170 15.42 -4.92 -21.12
C SER A 170 15.08 -6.35 -20.72
N ASN A 171 15.95 -6.98 -19.89
CA ASN A 171 15.76 -8.34 -19.40
C ASN A 171 15.45 -9.38 -20.50
N GLY A 172 16.19 -9.30 -21.62
CA GLY A 172 16.03 -10.22 -22.75
C GLY A 172 14.77 -10.00 -23.61
N LYS A 173 14.04 -8.89 -23.40
CA LYS A 173 12.88 -8.49 -24.19
C LYS A 173 13.08 -7.11 -24.80
N LEU A 174 12.39 -6.83 -25.90
CA LEU A 174 12.29 -5.48 -26.45
C LEU A 174 11.08 -4.80 -25.84
N ILE A 175 11.29 -3.61 -25.28
CA ILE A 175 10.24 -2.82 -24.63
C ILE A 175 10.27 -1.37 -25.15
N SER A 176 9.19 -0.63 -24.96
CA SER A 176 9.18 0.80 -25.17
C SER A 176 10.11 1.51 -24.15
N PRO A 177 10.77 2.62 -24.50
CA PRO A 177 11.41 3.51 -23.53
C PRO A 177 10.42 4.12 -22.53
N TRP A 178 9.14 4.05 -22.83
CA TRP A 178 8.04 4.58 -22.02
C TRP A 178 6.96 3.52 -21.74
N PRO A 179 7.33 2.41 -21.07
CA PRO A 179 6.35 1.37 -20.72
C PRO A 179 5.31 1.92 -19.73
N VAL A 180 4.07 1.43 -19.82
CA VAL A 180 3.00 1.80 -18.90
C VAL A 180 3.02 0.83 -17.70
N ARG A 181 3.78 1.20 -16.66
CA ARG A 181 4.01 0.39 -15.44
C ARG A 181 3.37 1.00 -14.20
N THR A 182 2.30 1.75 -14.37
CA THR A 182 1.53 2.35 -13.27
C THR A 182 0.15 1.73 -13.09
N GLY A 183 -0.19 0.76 -13.94
CA GLY A 183 -1.58 0.36 -14.12
C GLY A 183 -2.40 1.49 -14.75
N VAL A 184 -3.70 1.29 -14.83
CA VAL A 184 -4.66 2.31 -15.30
C VAL A 184 -5.64 2.57 -14.15
N LEU A 185 -5.78 3.84 -13.74
CA LEU A 185 -6.71 4.28 -12.72
C LEU A 185 -7.92 4.94 -13.38
N ILE A 186 -9.13 4.53 -12.99
CA ILE A 186 -10.36 5.09 -13.53
C ILE A 186 -11.02 6.00 -12.48
N GLN A 187 -11.28 7.25 -12.87
CA GLN A 187 -12.00 8.21 -12.02
C GLN A 187 -12.69 9.28 -12.85
N ASN A 188 -13.90 9.65 -12.48
CA ASN A 188 -14.67 10.74 -13.10
C ASN A 188 -14.80 10.63 -14.63
N GLY A 189 -14.99 9.43 -15.16
CA GLY A 189 -15.12 9.19 -16.60
C GLY A 189 -13.82 9.19 -17.39
N LEU A 190 -12.68 9.32 -16.70
CA LEU A 190 -11.34 9.35 -17.31
C LEU A 190 -10.50 8.15 -16.87
N ALA A 191 -9.61 7.71 -17.75
CA ALA A 191 -8.56 6.73 -17.48
C ALA A 191 -7.21 7.46 -17.37
N TYR A 192 -6.51 7.23 -16.26
CA TYR A 192 -5.22 7.84 -15.94
C TYR A 192 -4.14 6.78 -15.95
N PHE A 193 -3.01 7.07 -16.57
CA PHE A 193 -1.83 6.22 -16.57
C PHE A 193 -0.56 7.05 -16.81
N ALA A 194 0.58 6.49 -16.44
CA ALA A 194 1.86 7.12 -16.76
C ALA A 194 2.74 6.16 -17.57
N ALA A 195 3.46 6.72 -18.53
CA ALA A 195 4.42 6.02 -19.34
C ALA A 195 5.83 6.52 -19.02
N SER A 196 6.70 5.65 -18.47
CA SER A 196 7.98 6.05 -17.91
C SER A 196 8.87 4.84 -17.65
N LEU A 197 10.18 5.01 -17.80
CA LEU A 197 11.16 3.97 -17.46
C LEU A 197 12.35 4.51 -16.70
N VAL A 198 13.03 5.52 -17.23
CA VAL A 198 14.32 6.01 -16.73
C VAL A 198 14.31 7.53 -16.60
N PRO A 199 15.07 8.12 -15.66
CA PRO A 199 14.97 9.57 -15.39
C PRO A 199 15.56 10.46 -16.49
N TRP A 200 16.41 9.96 -17.34
CA TRP A 200 16.99 10.73 -18.48
C TRP A 200 16.14 10.75 -19.75
N GLU A 201 15.08 9.92 -19.79
CA GLU A 201 13.99 10.05 -20.74
C GLU A 201 12.82 10.77 -20.06
N PRO A 202 12.02 11.56 -20.80
CA PRO A 202 10.86 12.20 -20.21
C PRO A 202 9.82 11.17 -19.79
N SER A 203 9.13 11.41 -18.68
CA SER A 203 7.94 10.68 -18.29
C SER A 203 6.70 11.39 -18.78
N PHE A 204 5.64 10.64 -19.02
CA PHE A 204 4.37 11.19 -19.47
C PHE A 204 3.28 10.83 -18.48
N MET A 205 2.49 11.83 -18.07
CA MET A 205 1.23 11.62 -17.36
C MET A 205 0.10 11.79 -18.35
N CYS A 206 -0.73 10.77 -18.51
CA CYS A 206 -1.77 10.68 -19.51
C CYS A 206 -3.15 10.60 -18.87
N SER A 207 -4.10 11.29 -19.43
CA SER A 207 -5.52 11.14 -19.14
C SER A 207 -6.30 11.07 -20.44
N VAL A 208 -7.17 10.07 -20.55
CA VAL A 208 -8.00 9.83 -21.71
C VAL A 208 -9.45 9.59 -21.31
N ASP A 209 -10.39 9.84 -22.17
CA ASP A 209 -11.77 9.40 -21.98
C ASP A 209 -11.80 7.88 -21.84
N LYS A 210 -12.43 7.37 -20.79
CA LYS A 210 -12.38 5.94 -20.48
C LYS A 210 -13.04 5.06 -21.53
N ILE A 211 -14.04 5.56 -22.24
CA ILE A 211 -14.81 4.80 -23.25
C ILE A 211 -14.13 4.84 -24.61
N THR A 212 -13.75 6.04 -25.05
CA THR A 212 -13.26 6.28 -26.43
C THR A 212 -11.74 6.23 -26.56
N GLY A 213 -11.00 6.37 -25.45
CA GLY A 213 -9.55 6.54 -25.46
C GLY A 213 -9.09 7.91 -25.94
N THR A 214 -10.00 8.85 -26.19
CA THR A 214 -9.64 10.20 -26.67
C THR A 214 -8.82 10.93 -25.61
N PRO A 215 -7.62 11.43 -25.95
CA PRO A 215 -6.78 12.14 -25.01
C PRO A 215 -7.44 13.39 -24.44
N LYS A 216 -7.43 13.50 -23.11
CA LYS A 216 -7.80 14.72 -22.41
C LYS A 216 -6.57 15.61 -22.21
N TYR A 217 -5.49 14.98 -21.78
CA TYR A 217 -4.15 15.56 -21.74
C TYR A 217 -3.07 14.48 -21.82
N ILE A 218 -1.91 14.85 -22.35
CA ILE A 218 -0.66 14.09 -22.27
C ILE A 218 0.42 15.11 -21.89
N THR A 219 0.87 15.09 -20.64
CA THR A 219 1.84 16.04 -20.12
C THR A 219 3.21 15.40 -19.99
N LYS A 220 4.25 16.13 -20.39
CA LYS A 220 5.64 15.68 -20.42
C LYS A 220 6.40 16.22 -19.21
N HIS A 221 7.07 15.32 -18.48
CA HIS A 221 7.76 15.65 -17.24
C HIS A 221 9.21 15.12 -17.29
N PRO A 222 10.22 15.98 -17.15
CA PRO A 222 11.62 15.58 -17.13
C PRO A 222 12.05 15.07 -15.72
N ASN A 223 13.13 14.30 -15.70
CA ASN A 223 13.86 13.94 -14.48
C ASN A 223 13.02 13.16 -13.43
N MET A 224 12.08 12.33 -13.87
CA MET A 224 11.31 11.48 -12.99
C MET A 224 11.10 10.08 -13.56
N THR A 225 10.74 9.12 -12.70
CA THR A 225 10.37 7.76 -13.09
C THR A 225 9.08 7.37 -12.40
N LEU A 226 8.01 7.19 -13.16
CA LEU A 226 6.69 6.86 -12.62
C LEU A 226 6.45 5.35 -12.75
N GLN A 227 6.53 4.62 -11.65
CA GLN A 227 6.38 3.15 -11.61
C GLN A 227 5.73 2.72 -10.29
N GLY A 228 4.79 1.79 -10.36
CA GLY A 228 3.94 1.38 -9.24
C GLY A 228 2.52 1.93 -9.37
N SER A 229 1.57 1.30 -8.71
CA SER A 229 0.15 1.63 -8.85
C SER A 229 -0.17 3.08 -8.52
N LEU A 230 -0.80 3.78 -9.46
CA LEU A 230 -1.37 5.10 -9.21
C LEU A 230 -2.44 5.02 -8.11
N LEU A 231 -2.55 6.11 -7.35
CA LEU A 231 -3.62 6.29 -6.35
C LEU A 231 -4.29 7.64 -6.58
N SER A 232 -5.51 7.80 -6.11
CA SER A 232 -6.17 9.10 -6.15
C SER A 232 -7.02 9.37 -4.92
N SER A 233 -7.03 10.64 -4.52
CA SER A 233 -8.10 11.24 -3.75
C SER A 233 -9.18 11.79 -4.71
N SER A 234 -10.13 12.56 -4.19
CA SER A 234 -11.15 13.22 -5.04
C SER A 234 -10.57 14.25 -6.02
N THR A 235 -9.42 14.84 -5.70
CA THR A 235 -8.83 15.96 -6.46
C THR A 235 -7.40 15.73 -6.95
N THR A 236 -6.68 14.80 -6.37
CA THR A 236 -5.24 14.64 -6.56
C THR A 236 -4.89 13.21 -6.96
N LEU A 237 -4.03 13.09 -7.96
CA LEU A 237 -3.43 11.84 -8.38
C LEU A 237 -2.05 11.70 -7.73
N TYR A 238 -1.75 10.53 -7.19
CA TYR A 238 -0.48 10.20 -6.56
C TYR A 238 0.24 9.16 -7.43
N ALA A 239 1.46 9.46 -7.81
CA ALA A 239 2.28 8.58 -8.64
C ALA A 239 3.54 8.15 -7.90
N PRO A 240 3.69 6.86 -7.59
CA PRO A 240 4.93 6.31 -7.03
C PRO A 240 6.10 6.45 -8.00
N GLN A 241 7.32 6.58 -7.45
CA GLN A 241 8.56 6.69 -8.21
C GLN A 241 9.61 5.65 -7.81
N GLY A 242 9.21 4.52 -7.28
CA GLY A 242 10.14 3.52 -6.75
C GLY A 242 10.91 4.09 -5.55
N ARG A 243 12.23 4.31 -5.67
CA ARG A 243 13.06 4.83 -4.58
C ARG A 243 12.89 6.32 -4.30
N SER A 244 12.39 7.05 -5.25
CA SER A 244 12.16 8.48 -5.11
C SER A 244 10.83 8.76 -4.43
N VAL A 245 10.64 9.99 -3.97
CA VAL A 245 9.40 10.41 -3.32
C VAL A 245 8.22 10.37 -4.31
N PRO A 246 7.04 9.94 -3.89
CA PRO A 246 5.85 10.02 -4.72
C PRO A 246 5.54 11.45 -5.15
N LEU A 247 5.03 11.60 -6.35
CA LEU A 247 4.62 12.87 -6.93
C LEU A 247 3.10 13.01 -6.89
N LEU A 248 2.67 14.24 -6.68
CA LEU A 248 1.27 14.64 -6.76
C LEU A 248 1.02 15.35 -8.09
N PHE A 249 -0.06 14.97 -8.75
CA PHE A 249 -0.50 15.57 -9.99
C PHE A 249 -1.94 16.09 -9.87
N ASP A 250 -2.20 17.20 -10.52
CA ASP A 250 -3.56 17.69 -10.69
C ASP A 250 -4.35 16.75 -11.61
N LEU A 251 -5.49 16.26 -11.14
CA LEU A 251 -6.33 15.33 -11.92
C LEU A 251 -6.88 15.95 -13.21
N LYS A 252 -7.11 17.26 -13.24
CA LYS A 252 -7.73 17.92 -14.39
C LYS A 252 -6.74 18.27 -15.49
N ALA A 253 -5.51 18.67 -15.10
CA ALA A 253 -4.51 19.20 -16.02
C ALA A 253 -3.28 18.30 -16.19
N GLY A 254 -3.06 17.32 -15.31
CA GLY A 254 -1.90 16.43 -15.35
C GLY A 254 -0.57 17.12 -15.03
N ASN A 255 -0.61 18.31 -14.46
CA ASN A 255 0.58 19.03 -14.04
C ASN A 255 1.08 18.48 -12.70
N ALA A 256 2.41 18.32 -12.57
CA ALA A 256 3.01 17.97 -11.29
C ALA A 256 2.83 19.13 -10.29
N ILE A 257 2.27 18.85 -9.13
CA ILE A 257 2.03 19.83 -8.06
C ILE A 257 3.25 19.91 -7.15
N LYS A 258 3.61 18.78 -6.54
CA LYS A 258 4.74 18.65 -5.60
C LYS A 258 5.08 17.19 -5.33
N SER A 259 6.18 16.96 -4.62
CA SER A 259 6.52 15.66 -4.06
C SER A 259 6.06 15.53 -2.61
N VAL A 260 5.81 14.30 -2.15
CA VAL A 260 5.54 14.01 -0.74
C VAL A 260 6.85 13.74 -0.03
N ALA A 261 7.32 14.69 0.76
CA ALA A 261 8.60 14.61 1.45
C ALA A 261 8.68 13.34 2.33
N ASN A 262 9.87 12.73 2.35
CA ASN A 262 10.18 11.54 3.16
C ASN A 262 9.35 10.29 2.88
N ALA A 263 8.56 10.27 1.82
CA ALA A 263 7.87 9.08 1.33
C ALA A 263 8.62 8.46 0.14
N GLY A 264 8.41 7.19 -0.16
CA GLY A 264 9.02 6.51 -1.30
C GLY A 264 8.43 5.13 -1.53
N GLY A 265 9.04 4.37 -2.44
CA GLY A 265 8.61 3.01 -2.77
C GLY A 265 7.57 2.93 -3.88
N THR A 266 7.33 1.70 -4.32
CA THR A 266 6.31 1.38 -5.33
C THR A 266 4.96 1.02 -4.70
N PHE A 267 4.96 0.76 -3.39
CA PHE A 267 3.77 0.48 -2.62
C PHE A 267 3.35 1.73 -1.84
N CYS A 268 2.17 2.22 -2.17
CA CYS A 268 1.51 3.31 -1.46
C CYS A 268 0.03 2.98 -1.26
N LEU A 269 -0.58 3.55 -0.23
CA LEU A 269 -2.03 3.60 -0.05
C LEU A 269 -2.44 4.95 0.54
N LEU A 270 -3.68 5.35 0.34
CA LEU A 270 -4.27 6.53 0.95
C LEU A 270 -5.26 6.11 2.03
N THR A 271 -5.16 6.75 3.19
CA THR A 271 -6.17 6.61 4.23
C THR A 271 -7.45 7.36 3.85
N GLU A 272 -8.56 7.12 4.55
CA GLU A 272 -9.83 7.82 4.32
C GLU A 272 -9.69 9.35 4.51
N ASP A 273 -8.78 9.79 5.38
CA ASP A 273 -8.44 11.20 5.64
C ASP A 273 -7.28 11.72 4.77
N ASP A 274 -7.06 11.11 3.59
CA ASP A 274 -6.09 11.51 2.56
C ASP A 274 -4.62 11.56 3.04
N LYS A 275 -4.24 10.76 4.04
CA LYS A 275 -2.84 10.59 4.41
C LYS A 275 -2.19 9.52 3.55
N LEU A 276 -0.97 9.79 3.09
CA LEU A 276 -0.21 8.83 2.29
C LEU A 276 0.57 7.88 3.19
N VAL A 277 0.31 6.60 3.03
CA VAL A 277 1.11 5.53 3.63
C VAL A 277 2.12 5.05 2.58
N ALA A 278 3.38 5.06 2.92
CA ALA A 278 4.45 4.68 2.00
C ALA A 278 5.72 4.25 2.73
N ILE A 279 6.64 3.66 2.00
CA ILE A 279 8.00 3.41 2.47
C ILE A 279 8.80 4.71 2.39
N PRO A 280 9.65 5.06 3.38
CA PRO A 280 10.51 6.24 3.31
C PRO A 280 11.44 6.23 2.11
N SER A 281 11.69 7.40 1.52
CA SER A 281 12.60 7.57 0.39
C SER A 281 14.09 7.44 0.78
N SER A 282 14.41 7.47 2.07
CA SER A 282 15.80 7.45 2.54
C SER A 282 16.49 6.15 2.18
N GLN A 283 17.51 6.22 1.35
CA GLN A 283 18.41 5.11 1.00
C GLN A 283 19.21 4.58 2.21
N LYS A 284 19.26 5.36 3.31
CA LYS A 284 19.95 5.02 4.56
C LYS A 284 19.05 4.35 5.59
N ALA A 285 17.75 4.22 5.34
CA ALA A 285 16.87 3.49 6.22
C ALA A 285 17.23 2.00 6.13
N SER A 286 18.10 1.56 7.01
CA SER A 286 18.39 0.14 7.20
C SER A 286 17.14 -0.53 7.77
N GLY A 287 16.57 -1.44 7.02
CA GLY A 287 15.40 -2.22 7.41
C GLY A 287 14.07 -1.71 6.85
N ASN A 288 13.07 -2.54 6.98
CA ASN A 288 11.71 -2.22 6.60
C ASN A 288 11.19 -1.08 7.49
N MET A 289 10.57 -0.09 6.88
CA MET A 289 9.90 0.99 7.59
C MET A 289 8.70 1.44 6.77
N ILE A 290 7.54 1.52 7.40
CA ILE A 290 6.36 2.13 6.81
C ILE A 290 6.07 3.43 7.53
N GLN A 291 5.66 4.45 6.82
CA GLN A 291 5.29 5.73 7.39
C GLN A 291 3.96 6.23 6.86
N ILE A 292 3.30 7.04 7.67
CA ILE A 292 2.14 7.83 7.29
C ILE A 292 2.62 9.28 7.16
N ALA A 293 2.38 9.87 6.01
CA ALA A 293 2.75 11.25 5.71
C ALA A 293 1.51 12.08 5.35
N ASP A 294 1.49 13.32 5.81
CA ASP A 294 0.55 14.31 5.31
C ASP A 294 1.07 14.83 3.97
N PRO A 295 0.33 14.67 2.86
CA PRO A 295 0.76 15.20 1.57
C PRO A 295 0.94 16.72 1.55
N SER A 296 0.29 17.46 2.46
CA SER A 296 0.46 18.90 2.62
C SER A 296 1.66 19.28 3.49
N GLY A 297 2.14 18.37 4.33
CA GLY A 297 3.21 18.58 5.30
C GLY A 297 4.62 18.29 4.76
N SER A 298 5.63 18.63 5.54
CA SER A 298 7.05 18.44 5.24
C SER A 298 7.69 17.25 5.97
N SER A 299 6.96 16.59 6.87
CA SER A 299 7.48 15.50 7.70
C SER A 299 6.50 14.33 7.79
N ALA A 300 7.03 13.15 8.08
CA ALA A 300 6.21 12.00 8.42
C ALA A 300 5.44 12.26 9.72
N MET A 301 4.16 11.90 9.74
CA MET A 301 3.31 11.97 10.93
C MET A 301 3.57 10.80 11.86
N LEU A 302 3.72 9.60 11.30
CA LEU A 302 3.94 8.34 12.01
C LEU A 302 4.96 7.49 11.26
N GLN A 303 5.74 6.72 12.02
CA GLN A 303 6.72 5.78 11.47
C GLN A 303 6.66 4.45 12.23
N PHE A 304 6.70 3.35 11.49
CA PHE A 304 6.67 1.99 12.00
C PHE A 304 7.92 1.26 11.53
N ALA A 305 8.98 1.32 12.34
CA ALA A 305 10.25 0.67 12.04
C ALA A 305 10.11 -0.86 12.08
N GLY A 306 10.66 -1.55 11.09
CA GLY A 306 10.56 -3.00 10.96
C GLY A 306 9.19 -3.49 10.48
N ALA A 307 8.32 -2.60 10.01
CA ALA A 307 7.04 -2.98 9.44
C ALA A 307 7.18 -3.38 7.96
N ASP A 308 6.59 -4.51 7.61
CA ASP A 308 6.55 -5.04 6.23
C ASP A 308 5.28 -4.64 5.50
N ARG A 309 4.13 -4.66 6.20
CA ARG A 309 2.81 -4.37 5.66
C ARG A 309 1.98 -3.57 6.65
N LEU A 310 1.11 -2.75 6.11
CA LEU A 310 0.16 -1.94 6.86
C LEU A 310 -1.18 -1.91 6.13
N LEU A 311 -2.26 -1.98 6.89
CA LEU A 311 -3.62 -1.76 6.46
C LEU A 311 -4.29 -0.82 7.45
N ILE A 312 -5.08 0.13 6.97
CA ILE A 312 -5.78 1.10 7.81
C ILE A 312 -7.27 1.05 7.51
N SER A 313 -8.05 0.78 8.54
CA SER A 313 -9.50 0.89 8.52
C SER A 313 -9.91 1.92 9.58
N LYS A 314 -10.35 3.08 9.15
CA LYS A 314 -10.67 4.22 10.03
C LYS A 314 -9.52 4.56 10.99
N ASP A 315 -9.76 4.42 12.29
CA ASP A 315 -8.76 4.70 13.33
C ASP A 315 -7.90 3.49 13.71
N ILE A 316 -8.18 2.32 13.14
CA ILE A 316 -7.42 1.11 13.44
C ILE A 316 -6.38 0.86 12.34
N ALA A 317 -5.15 0.62 12.76
CA ALA A 317 -4.08 0.13 11.91
C ALA A 317 -3.77 -1.34 12.26
N TYR A 318 -3.70 -2.18 11.22
CA TYR A 318 -3.19 -3.54 11.30
C TYR A 318 -1.82 -3.58 10.67
N ILE A 319 -0.81 -3.95 11.45
CA ILE A 319 0.60 -3.83 11.06
C ILE A 319 1.27 -5.19 11.18
N HIS A 320 1.87 -5.65 10.08
CA HIS A 320 2.84 -6.72 10.14
C HIS A 320 4.22 -6.14 10.44
N GLN A 321 4.82 -6.57 11.54
CA GLN A 321 6.10 -6.07 12.03
C GLN A 321 6.86 -7.19 12.73
N GLN A 322 8.07 -7.51 12.24
CA GLN A 322 8.95 -8.50 12.87
C GLN A 322 8.29 -9.88 13.11
N GLY A 323 7.56 -10.38 12.12
CA GLY A 323 6.88 -11.68 12.18
C GLY A 323 5.58 -11.70 12.98
N LYS A 324 5.09 -10.55 13.43
CA LYS A 324 3.87 -10.39 14.23
C LYS A 324 2.86 -9.52 13.52
N LEU A 325 1.59 -9.87 13.66
CA LEU A 325 0.47 -9.02 13.32
C LEU A 325 0.00 -8.29 14.58
N LYS A 326 -0.17 -6.97 14.47
CA LYS A 326 -0.57 -6.09 15.57
C LYS A 326 -1.74 -5.24 15.15
N SER A 327 -2.68 -5.02 16.06
CA SER A 327 -3.74 -4.04 15.92
C SER A 327 -3.54 -2.90 16.90
N LEU A 328 -3.69 -1.67 16.43
CA LEU A 328 -3.58 -0.49 17.29
C LEU A 328 -4.51 0.65 16.81
N ASN A 329 -4.87 1.54 17.74
CA ASN A 329 -5.49 2.81 17.39
C ASN A 329 -4.41 3.78 16.90
N ARG A 330 -4.42 4.12 15.60
CA ARG A 330 -3.40 4.97 14.95
C ARG A 330 -3.38 6.40 15.47
N ILE A 331 -4.52 6.92 15.93
CA ILE A 331 -4.63 8.28 16.44
C ILE A 331 -3.99 8.38 17.82
N GLU A 332 -4.35 7.47 18.73
CA GLU A 332 -3.76 7.40 20.08
C GLU A 332 -2.25 7.12 20.02
N TYR A 333 -1.85 6.19 19.14
CA TYR A 333 -0.44 5.86 18.90
C TYR A 333 0.34 7.10 18.41
N GLY A 334 -0.24 7.84 17.46
CA GLY A 334 0.37 9.04 16.91
C GLY A 334 0.54 10.14 17.93
N GLN A 335 -0.50 10.42 18.72
CA GLN A 335 -0.45 11.41 19.81
C GLN A 335 0.62 11.07 20.85
N ALA A 336 0.67 9.80 21.27
CA ALA A 336 1.68 9.33 22.23
C ALA A 336 3.11 9.42 21.66
N THR A 337 3.32 8.96 20.43
CA THR A 337 4.63 9.01 19.74
C THR A 337 5.13 10.44 19.56
N ASN A 338 4.28 11.35 19.11
CA ASN A 338 4.63 12.76 18.94
C ASN A 338 4.97 13.42 20.28
N SER A 339 4.19 13.12 21.33
CA SER A 339 4.47 13.61 22.69
C SER A 339 5.80 13.09 23.24
N ILE A 340 6.11 11.80 23.02
CA ILE A 340 7.42 11.21 23.38
C ILE A 340 8.53 11.90 22.61
N GLY A 341 8.36 12.13 21.31
CA GLY A 341 9.34 12.82 20.48
C GLY A 341 9.64 14.25 20.95
N ALA A 342 8.60 15.03 21.25
CA ALA A 342 8.73 16.38 21.81
C ALA A 342 9.43 16.36 23.18
N ASN A 343 9.01 15.44 24.04
CA ASN A 343 9.62 15.32 25.38
C ASN A 343 11.10 14.90 25.31
N ASN A 344 11.46 14.00 24.41
CA ASN A 344 12.86 13.61 24.19
C ASN A 344 13.74 14.80 23.68
N LYS A 345 13.18 15.65 22.82
CA LYS A 345 13.88 16.90 22.41
C LYS A 345 14.13 17.82 23.61
N ASN A 346 13.15 17.96 24.50
CA ASN A 346 13.30 18.78 25.72
C ASN A 346 14.34 18.16 26.67
N ILE A 347 14.32 16.85 26.89
CA ILE A 347 15.32 16.11 27.68
C ILE A 347 16.72 16.37 27.14
N LYS A 348 16.91 16.23 25.82
CA LYS A 348 18.19 16.50 25.16
C LYS A 348 18.61 17.97 25.37
N SER A 349 17.74 18.92 25.13
CA SER A 349 18.02 20.35 25.27
C SER A 349 18.45 20.73 26.70
N ILE A 350 17.75 20.21 27.70
CA ILE A 350 18.14 20.43 29.10
C ILE A 350 19.47 19.74 29.41
N GLY A 351 19.70 18.52 28.94
CA GLY A 351 20.98 17.82 29.10
C GLY A 351 22.16 18.61 28.53
N ASP A 352 22.01 19.17 27.32
CA ASP A 352 23.03 20.01 26.68
C ASP A 352 23.30 21.31 27.48
N LYS A 353 22.23 21.92 28.05
CA LYS A 353 22.37 23.08 28.95
C LYS A 353 23.12 22.73 30.21
N ILE A 354 22.77 21.65 30.89
CA ILE A 354 23.46 21.14 32.09
C ILE A 354 24.96 20.95 31.78
N GLY A 355 25.27 20.35 30.61
CA GLY A 355 26.68 20.20 30.19
C GLY A 355 27.45 21.51 30.11
N LYS A 356 26.83 22.56 29.54
CA LYS A 356 27.42 23.90 29.42
C LYS A 356 27.59 24.56 30.78
N VAL A 357 26.60 24.48 31.66
CA VAL A 357 26.67 25.06 33.02
C VAL A 357 27.68 24.32 33.89
N LYS A 358 27.80 23.00 33.78
CA LYS A 358 28.86 22.24 34.46
C LYS A 358 30.25 22.64 34.00
N ALA A 359 30.44 22.93 32.71
CA ALA A 359 31.71 23.46 32.21
C ALA A 359 32.05 24.86 32.78
N ALA A 360 31.01 25.73 32.89
CA ALA A 360 31.14 27.05 33.52
C ALA A 360 31.45 26.94 35.02
N LEU A 361 30.79 26.02 35.72
CA LEU A 361 31.05 25.74 37.12
C LEU A 361 32.49 25.28 37.37
N LYS A 362 33.03 24.42 36.49
CA LYS A 362 34.46 24.00 36.58
C LYS A 362 35.40 25.18 36.49
N LYS A 363 35.11 26.14 35.60
CA LYS A 363 35.92 27.41 35.49
C LYS A 363 35.78 28.29 36.72
N ALA A 364 34.57 28.46 37.26
CA ALA A 364 34.31 29.25 38.46
C ALA A 364 35.04 28.69 39.68
N ILE A 365 35.10 27.35 39.82
CA ILE A 365 35.83 26.65 40.88
C ILE A 365 37.35 26.94 40.73
N ALA A 366 37.89 26.84 39.50
CA ALA A 366 39.31 27.12 39.25
C ALA A 366 39.69 28.56 39.56
N SER A 367 38.79 29.53 39.35
CA SER A 367 38.96 30.94 39.67
C SER A 367 38.57 31.32 41.11
N LYS A 368 38.13 30.36 41.92
CA LYS A 368 37.68 30.56 43.32
C LYS A 368 36.57 31.62 43.48
N ASN A 369 35.68 31.73 42.49
CA ASN A 369 34.56 32.69 42.52
C ASN A 369 33.34 32.05 43.21
N GLU A 370 33.24 32.21 44.55
CA GLU A 370 32.23 31.60 45.38
C GLU A 370 30.78 32.00 44.99
N GLN A 371 30.56 33.26 44.61
CA GLN A 371 29.23 33.73 44.17
C GLN A 371 28.77 32.98 42.90
N SER A 372 29.62 32.89 41.90
CA SER A 372 29.34 32.16 40.64
C SER A 372 29.16 30.66 40.89
N ILE A 373 29.96 30.06 41.79
CA ILE A 373 29.85 28.64 42.16
C ILE A 373 28.47 28.35 42.75
N THR A 374 27.99 29.16 43.69
CA THR A 374 26.70 29.02 44.35
C THR A 374 25.55 29.16 43.36
N GLN A 375 25.61 30.18 42.50
CA GLN A 375 24.60 30.41 41.46
C GLN A 375 24.54 29.25 40.45
N LEU A 376 25.66 28.80 39.93
CA LEU A 376 25.70 27.70 38.93
C LEU A 376 25.28 26.36 39.52
N ARG A 377 25.57 26.07 40.77
CA ARG A 377 25.07 24.88 41.47
C ARG A 377 23.55 24.90 41.61
N SER A 378 22.97 26.06 41.98
CA SER A 378 21.52 26.23 42.06
C SER A 378 20.84 26.04 40.70
N GLU A 379 21.44 26.59 39.63
CA GLU A 379 20.97 26.42 38.27
C GLU A 379 21.00 24.95 37.82
N ILE A 380 22.08 24.22 38.07
CA ILE A 380 22.17 22.77 37.79
C ILE A 380 21.11 22.01 38.55
N SER A 381 20.91 22.29 39.85
CA SER A 381 19.89 21.62 40.67
C SER A 381 18.49 21.82 40.13
N GLY A 382 18.12 23.02 39.69
CA GLY A 382 16.85 23.34 39.05
C GLY A 382 16.65 22.58 37.74
N MET A 383 17.69 22.53 36.91
CA MET A 383 17.66 21.78 35.65
C MET A 383 17.58 20.27 35.86
N ASP A 384 18.30 19.71 36.84
CA ASP A 384 18.25 18.28 37.18
C ASP A 384 16.85 17.88 37.68
N LYS A 385 16.18 18.74 38.47
CA LYS A 385 14.78 18.54 38.88
C LYS A 385 13.83 18.53 37.65
N SER A 386 14.00 19.46 36.74
CA SER A 386 13.24 19.53 35.49
C SER A 386 13.47 18.29 34.63
N LEU A 387 14.73 17.86 34.47
CA LEU A 387 15.09 16.66 33.73
C LEU A 387 14.46 15.39 34.32
N SER A 388 14.42 15.30 35.65
CA SER A 388 13.77 14.18 36.34
C SER A 388 12.26 14.15 36.08
N GLY A 389 11.58 15.30 36.11
CA GLY A 389 10.16 15.43 35.77
C GLY A 389 9.87 14.97 34.31
N LEU A 390 10.69 15.39 33.36
CA LEU A 390 10.54 14.96 31.96
C LEU A 390 10.78 13.48 31.76
N LYS A 391 11.70 12.85 32.52
CA LYS A 391 11.92 11.40 32.49
C LYS A 391 10.69 10.63 33.02
N VAL A 392 10.07 11.11 34.12
CA VAL A 392 8.82 10.54 34.65
C VAL A 392 7.70 10.65 33.63
N LEU A 393 7.54 11.83 33.01
CA LEU A 393 6.58 12.04 31.94
C LEU A 393 6.79 11.05 30.77
N ASN A 394 8.04 10.78 30.41
CA ASN A 394 8.36 9.81 29.36
C ASN A 394 7.85 8.38 29.67
N VAL A 395 7.94 7.98 30.92
CA VAL A 395 7.38 6.67 31.37
C VAL A 395 5.86 6.66 31.19
N GLN A 396 5.19 7.72 31.62
CA GLN A 396 3.73 7.84 31.46
C GLN A 396 3.29 7.83 29.98
N LEU A 397 4.01 8.56 29.13
CA LEU A 397 3.74 8.59 27.67
C LEU A 397 3.99 7.23 27.02
N LYS A 398 5.02 6.50 27.42
CA LYS A 398 5.27 5.12 26.96
C LYS A 398 4.15 4.17 27.37
N ASN A 399 3.63 4.30 28.59
CA ASN A 399 2.48 3.52 29.02
C ASN A 399 1.22 3.86 28.23
N LYS A 400 1.01 5.14 27.88
CA LYS A 400 -0.07 5.56 26.98
C LYS A 400 0.10 4.97 25.59
N LEU A 401 1.33 4.94 25.05
CA LEU A 401 1.64 4.31 23.77
C LEU A 401 1.30 2.82 23.78
N LEU A 402 1.67 2.09 24.83
CA LEU A 402 1.35 0.67 24.95
C LEU A 402 -0.15 0.40 24.99
N LYS A 403 -0.95 1.29 25.59
CA LYS A 403 -2.42 1.18 25.63
C LYS A 403 -3.09 1.40 24.28
N SER A 404 -2.41 2.01 23.32
CA SER A 404 -2.94 2.16 21.96
C SER A 404 -2.99 0.83 21.20
N TYR A 405 -2.18 -0.16 21.58
CA TYR A 405 -2.27 -1.51 21.02
C TYR A 405 -3.51 -2.23 21.56
N LYS A 406 -4.24 -2.88 20.64
CA LYS A 406 -5.42 -3.69 20.96
C LYS A 406 -5.03 -5.13 21.20
N TRP A 407 -4.21 -5.69 20.31
CA TRP A 407 -3.69 -7.05 20.39
C TRP A 407 -2.43 -7.20 19.53
N GLU A 408 -1.67 -8.26 19.79
CA GLU A 408 -0.48 -8.68 19.05
C GLU A 408 -0.44 -10.20 19.02
N VAL A 409 -0.18 -10.80 17.82
CA VAL A 409 -0.11 -12.25 17.62
C VAL A 409 1.03 -12.62 16.67
N GLU A 410 1.54 -13.83 16.77
CA GLU A 410 2.51 -14.37 15.80
C GLU A 410 1.84 -14.57 14.44
N ALA A 411 2.46 -14.06 13.38
CA ALA A 411 1.96 -14.13 12.01
C ALA A 411 3.13 -14.07 11.02
N PRO A 412 3.76 -15.19 10.65
CA PRO A 412 4.90 -15.20 9.73
C PRO A 412 4.45 -15.01 8.27
N ALA A 413 3.74 -13.92 7.99
CA ALA A 413 3.06 -13.64 6.72
C ALA A 413 3.33 -12.21 6.20
N PRO A 414 4.59 -11.92 5.73
CA PRO A 414 5.01 -10.55 5.43
C PRO A 414 4.68 -10.06 4.01
N TYR A 415 3.99 -10.85 3.16
CA TYR A 415 3.96 -10.56 1.74
C TYR A 415 2.77 -9.74 1.29
N ASP A 416 1.57 -9.98 1.82
CA ASP A 416 0.38 -9.18 1.56
C ASP A 416 -0.57 -9.18 2.77
N ILE A 417 -1.46 -8.20 2.82
CA ILE A 417 -2.49 -8.06 3.84
C ILE A 417 -3.73 -7.38 3.24
N ILE A 418 -4.90 -7.99 3.44
CA ILE A 418 -6.20 -7.41 3.10
C ILE A 418 -7.19 -7.62 4.25
N LEU A 419 -8.25 -6.81 4.28
CA LEU A 419 -9.37 -6.97 5.21
C LEU A 419 -10.65 -7.24 4.42
N ALA A 420 -11.32 -8.33 4.73
CA ALA A 420 -12.65 -8.65 4.24
C ALA A 420 -13.60 -8.75 5.44
N GLY A 421 -14.53 -7.80 5.55
CA GLY A 421 -15.39 -7.67 6.72
C GLY A 421 -14.61 -7.63 8.02
N ASN A 422 -14.65 -8.70 8.78
CA ASN A 422 -13.94 -8.84 10.06
C ASN A 422 -12.75 -9.82 10.01
N ILE A 423 -12.34 -10.28 8.83
CA ILE A 423 -11.22 -11.22 8.65
C ILE A 423 -10.05 -10.52 7.96
N ILE A 424 -8.87 -10.57 8.58
CA ILE A 424 -7.61 -10.15 7.98
C ILE A 424 -7.00 -11.36 7.30
N PHE A 425 -6.86 -11.33 5.97
CA PHE A 425 -6.10 -12.33 5.23
C PHE A 425 -4.68 -11.85 5.01
N MET A 426 -3.72 -12.76 5.20
CA MET A 426 -2.30 -12.47 5.05
C MET A 426 -1.61 -13.50 4.16
N GLY A 427 -0.79 -13.00 3.24
CA GLY A 427 0.04 -13.82 2.38
C GLY A 427 1.37 -14.19 3.05
N ALA A 428 1.67 -15.49 3.11
CA ALA A 428 2.89 -16.05 3.67
C ALA A 428 3.69 -16.84 2.61
N LYS A 429 4.82 -17.39 3.03
CA LYS A 429 5.54 -18.40 2.24
C LYS A 429 4.79 -19.73 2.39
N ASP A 430 4.39 -20.30 1.25
CA ASP A 430 3.71 -21.57 1.13
C ASP A 430 2.38 -21.68 1.91
N SER A 431 1.79 -20.54 2.28
CA SER A 431 0.49 -20.50 2.96
C SER A 431 -0.22 -19.14 2.81
N VAL A 432 -1.53 -19.16 3.10
CA VAL A 432 -2.37 -17.99 3.36
C VAL A 432 -2.99 -18.18 4.73
N LEU A 433 -3.03 -17.11 5.53
CA LEU A 433 -3.54 -17.11 6.91
C LEU A 433 -4.74 -16.16 7.02
N GLY A 434 -5.73 -16.51 7.84
CA GLY A 434 -6.89 -15.68 8.17
C GLY A 434 -6.99 -15.44 9.67
N PHE A 435 -7.12 -14.17 10.07
CA PHE A 435 -7.19 -13.75 11.46
C PHE A 435 -8.45 -12.94 11.71
N ASP A 436 -9.06 -13.10 12.88
CA ASP A 436 -10.12 -12.22 13.35
C ASP A 436 -9.58 -10.82 13.63
N ALA A 437 -10.17 -9.82 13.01
CA ALA A 437 -9.69 -8.43 13.10
C ALA A 437 -9.88 -7.81 14.50
N GLY A 438 -10.86 -8.31 15.26
CA GLY A 438 -11.16 -7.83 16.61
C GLY A 438 -10.20 -8.35 17.67
N SER A 439 -9.83 -9.64 17.59
CA SER A 439 -9.05 -10.34 18.61
C SER A 439 -7.64 -10.75 18.19
N GLY A 440 -7.35 -10.78 16.89
CA GLY A 440 -6.12 -11.32 16.35
C GLY A 440 -6.05 -12.86 16.32
N LYS A 441 -7.11 -13.56 16.75
CA LYS A 441 -7.12 -15.02 16.74
C LYS A 441 -7.05 -15.54 15.30
N GLN A 442 -6.14 -16.47 15.03
CA GLN A 442 -6.11 -17.15 13.75
C GLN A 442 -7.34 -18.07 13.64
N LEU A 443 -8.14 -17.86 12.60
CA LEU A 443 -9.38 -18.59 12.35
C LEU A 443 -9.25 -19.59 11.21
N TRP A 444 -8.32 -19.33 10.26
CA TRP A 444 -8.20 -20.11 9.04
C TRP A 444 -6.76 -20.10 8.52
N SER A 445 -6.42 -21.16 7.77
CA SER A 445 -5.20 -21.20 6.97
C SER A 445 -5.35 -22.19 5.81
N ALA A 446 -4.65 -21.91 4.71
CA ALA A 446 -4.54 -22.82 3.58
C ALA A 446 -3.08 -22.92 3.10
N LYS A 447 -2.72 -24.11 2.60
CA LYS A 447 -1.42 -24.34 1.95
C LYS A 447 -1.50 -23.90 0.50
N VAL A 448 -0.47 -23.18 0.05
CA VAL A 448 -0.21 -22.81 -1.35
C VAL A 448 1.25 -23.09 -1.66
N LYS A 449 1.67 -22.97 -2.91
CA LYS A 449 3.08 -23.08 -3.28
C LYS A 449 3.63 -21.71 -3.66
N GLY A 450 4.75 -21.30 -3.06
CA GLY A 450 5.42 -20.03 -3.31
C GLY A 450 5.05 -18.93 -2.32
N LYS A 451 5.53 -17.70 -2.55
CA LYS A 451 5.24 -16.55 -1.72
C LYS A 451 3.98 -15.87 -2.23
N THR A 452 2.99 -15.66 -1.38
CA THR A 452 1.71 -15.05 -1.71
C THR A 452 1.79 -13.53 -1.60
N TYR A 453 1.93 -12.85 -2.72
CA TYR A 453 2.00 -11.38 -2.80
C TYR A 453 0.71 -10.72 -3.30
N GLY A 454 -0.25 -11.48 -3.79
CA GLY A 454 -1.51 -10.95 -4.28
C GLY A 454 -2.68 -11.65 -3.61
N LEU A 455 -3.53 -10.85 -2.96
CA LEU A 455 -4.78 -11.28 -2.36
C LEU A 455 -5.93 -10.41 -2.86
N ALA A 456 -7.08 -11.03 -3.12
CA ALA A 456 -8.33 -10.36 -3.43
C ALA A 456 -9.49 -11.17 -2.84
N PHE A 457 -10.53 -10.50 -2.36
CA PHE A 457 -11.73 -11.16 -1.84
C PHE A 457 -12.97 -10.57 -2.49
N SER A 458 -13.78 -11.40 -3.10
CA SER A 458 -14.99 -10.99 -3.82
C SER A 458 -15.94 -12.18 -4.03
N GLY A 459 -17.24 -11.96 -3.83
CA GLY A 459 -18.26 -12.95 -4.08
C GLY A 459 -18.08 -14.23 -3.24
N GLY A 460 -17.67 -14.11 -1.97
CA GLY A 460 -17.36 -15.25 -1.09
C GLY A 460 -16.06 -15.98 -1.41
N ASN A 461 -15.27 -15.48 -2.38
CA ASN A 461 -14.07 -16.15 -2.86
C ASN A 461 -12.81 -15.37 -2.49
N LEU A 462 -11.85 -16.03 -1.86
CA LEU A 462 -10.49 -15.55 -1.68
C LEU A 462 -9.61 -16.02 -2.83
N ILE A 463 -9.08 -15.08 -3.59
CA ILE A 463 -8.12 -15.37 -4.65
C ILE A 463 -6.72 -15.05 -4.15
N ALA A 464 -5.80 -16.01 -4.27
CA ALA A 464 -4.41 -15.85 -3.84
C ALA A 464 -3.45 -16.15 -5.00
N SER A 465 -2.55 -15.19 -5.31
CA SER A 465 -1.54 -15.36 -6.35
C SER A 465 -0.13 -15.37 -5.78
N THR A 466 0.71 -16.24 -6.35
CA THR A 466 2.04 -16.54 -5.79
C THR A 466 3.17 -16.29 -6.79
N THR A 467 4.39 -16.16 -6.26
CA THR A 467 5.61 -15.94 -7.06
C THR A 467 5.94 -17.08 -8.03
N LEU A 468 5.27 -18.21 -7.97
CA LEU A 468 5.40 -19.30 -8.94
C LEU A 468 4.42 -19.17 -10.12
N GLY A 469 3.62 -18.10 -10.17
CA GLY A 469 2.57 -17.90 -11.18
C GLY A 469 1.32 -18.74 -10.92
N HIS A 470 1.17 -19.25 -9.71
CA HIS A 470 -0.03 -19.99 -9.30
C HIS A 470 -1.10 -19.00 -8.81
N ILE A 471 -2.34 -19.23 -9.23
CA ILE A 471 -3.53 -18.53 -8.77
C ILE A 471 -4.46 -19.57 -8.14
N TYR A 472 -4.75 -19.39 -6.86
CA TYR A 472 -5.65 -20.25 -6.07
C TYR A 472 -6.96 -19.53 -5.84
N CYS A 473 -8.06 -20.26 -5.85
CA CYS A 473 -9.35 -19.79 -5.38
C CYS A 473 -9.79 -20.65 -4.19
N PHE A 474 -10.20 -19.98 -3.12
CA PHE A 474 -10.76 -20.61 -1.94
C PHE A 474 -12.16 -20.03 -1.74
N SER A 475 -13.15 -20.90 -1.59
CA SER A 475 -14.56 -20.54 -1.49
C SER A 475 -15.15 -21.00 -0.15
N GLY A 476 -16.13 -20.26 0.35
CA GLY A 476 -16.90 -20.64 1.53
C GLY A 476 -17.89 -21.76 1.28
N PRO A 477 -18.54 -22.29 2.34
CA PRO A 477 -19.47 -23.42 2.24
C PRO A 477 -20.70 -23.16 1.37
N SER A 478 -21.09 -21.90 1.17
CA SER A 478 -22.32 -21.46 0.49
C SER A 478 -22.09 -20.86 -0.91
N SER A 479 -20.89 -20.92 -1.43
CA SER A 479 -20.53 -20.34 -2.75
C SER A 479 -20.59 -21.33 -3.91
#